data_1f361d11e2afe132524565838f643a36
#
_entry.id   1f361d11e2afe132524565838f643a36
#
_cell.length_a   1.000
_cell.length_b   1.000
_cell.length_c   1.000
_cell.angle_alpha   90.00
_cell.angle_beta   90.00
_cell.angle_gamma   90.00
#
_symmetry.space_group_name_H-M   'P 1'
#
loop_
_entity.id
_entity.type
_entity.pdbx_description
1 polymer ?
#
loop_
_entity_poly.entity_id
_entity_poly.type
_entity_poly.pdbx_seq_one_letter_code
_entity_poly.pdbx_strand_id
1 'polypeptide(L)'
;TLEMVRPDPAERVRSLQLYGVNPAVMAKAATMLVERDLTDHIDLNFGCPVPKVTKKGGGAALPWKRDLFSDLVGAVVRACNEAGERAGREIPVTVKIRIGIDSEHETATDAALSAQKLGAAALTLHARTQNQHYAGQAHWDEIARLKDLLDIPVFGNGDVFEAADALAMLERTGCDGISVGRGAQGRPWIFRDIVAAYHGGTIPPGPSLAEVVSVIER
;
A
#
# COMPACT_ATOMS: atom_id res chain seq x y z
N THR A 1 17.50 -9.83 7.89
CA THR A 1 16.59 -8.69 7.64
C THR A 1 17.13 -7.76 6.56
N LEU A 2 18.44 -7.40 6.56
CA LEU A 2 19.02 -6.58 5.47
C LEU A 2 19.04 -7.31 4.12
N GLU A 3 19.15 -8.63 4.10
CA GLU A 3 19.02 -9.41 2.86
C GLU A 3 17.64 -9.30 2.22
N MET A 4 16.58 -9.19 3.05
CA MET A 4 15.19 -9.06 2.57
C MET A 4 14.91 -7.69 1.91
N VAL A 5 15.72 -6.69 2.16
CA VAL A 5 15.56 -5.34 1.60
C VAL A 5 16.66 -5.00 0.59
N ARG A 6 17.44 -6.00 0.16
CA ARG A 6 18.42 -5.82 -0.91
C ARG A 6 17.66 -5.65 -2.22
N PRO A 7 17.79 -4.51 -2.92
CA PRO A 7 17.09 -4.28 -4.17
C PRO A 7 17.60 -5.24 -5.27
N ASP A 8 16.67 -5.67 -6.12
CA ASP A 8 17.04 -6.33 -7.37
C ASP A 8 17.51 -5.27 -8.38
N PRO A 9 18.61 -5.48 -9.11
CA PRO A 9 19.08 -4.52 -10.12
C PRO A 9 18.08 -4.23 -11.24
N ALA A 10 17.10 -5.08 -11.47
CA ALA A 10 16.03 -4.87 -12.44
C ALA A 10 14.90 -3.95 -11.93
N GLU A 11 14.84 -3.69 -10.62
CA GLU A 11 13.83 -2.78 -10.05
C GLU A 11 14.15 -1.34 -10.44
N ARG A 12 13.19 -0.68 -11.10
CA ARG A 12 13.31 0.75 -11.45
C ARG A 12 12.99 1.67 -10.30
N VAL A 13 12.08 1.26 -9.43
CA VAL A 13 11.65 1.97 -8.23
C VAL A 13 11.64 0.97 -7.08
N ARG A 14 12.46 1.20 -6.09
CA ARG A 14 12.60 0.33 -4.91
C ARG A 14 11.60 0.78 -3.85
N SER A 15 10.48 0.09 -3.77
CA SER A 15 9.42 0.37 -2.81
C SER A 15 9.49 -0.62 -1.64
N LEU A 16 9.71 -0.11 -0.43
CA LEU A 16 9.78 -0.94 0.77
C LEU A 16 8.60 -0.68 1.70
N GLN A 17 7.93 -1.76 2.12
CA GLN A 17 6.87 -1.67 3.10
C GLN A 17 7.41 -1.90 4.52
N LEU A 18 7.12 -0.97 5.43
CA LEU A 18 7.45 -1.07 6.84
C LEU A 18 6.19 -1.28 7.70
N TYR A 19 6.32 -2.04 8.77
CA TYR A 19 5.31 -2.13 9.81
C TYR A 19 5.95 -2.14 11.20
N GLY A 20 5.27 -1.55 12.17
CA GLY A 20 5.74 -1.48 13.55
C GLY A 20 4.78 -0.68 14.42
N VAL A 21 5.08 -0.62 15.71
CA VAL A 21 4.28 0.08 16.72
C VAL A 21 5.10 1.10 17.54
N ASN A 22 6.35 1.31 17.18
CA ASN A 22 7.23 2.26 17.88
C ASN A 22 7.71 3.34 16.88
N PRO A 23 7.28 4.60 17.04
CA PRO A 23 7.63 5.68 16.12
C PRO A 23 9.12 5.90 15.94
N ALA A 24 9.89 5.88 17.04
CA ALA A 24 11.33 6.11 16.99
C ALA A 24 12.09 4.99 16.26
N VAL A 25 11.66 3.73 16.44
CA VAL A 25 12.25 2.58 15.75
C VAL A 25 11.93 2.63 14.26
N MET A 26 10.68 2.99 13.90
CA MET A 26 10.27 3.11 12.52
C MET A 26 10.99 4.26 11.80
N ALA A 27 11.10 5.41 12.42
CA ALA A 27 11.87 6.55 11.91
C ALA A 27 13.34 6.17 11.67
N LYS A 28 13.98 5.52 12.64
CA LYS A 28 15.37 5.06 12.51
C LYS A 28 15.55 4.05 11.38
N ALA A 29 14.58 3.15 11.19
CA ALA A 29 14.61 2.19 10.09
C ALA A 29 14.49 2.92 8.73
N ALA A 30 13.57 3.87 8.60
CA ALA A 30 13.39 4.68 7.40
C ALA A 30 14.67 5.47 7.07
N THR A 31 15.24 6.19 8.03
CA THR A 31 16.53 6.90 7.86
C THR A 31 17.63 5.98 7.35
N MET A 32 17.80 4.81 7.98
CA MET A 32 18.82 3.84 7.59
C MET A 32 18.63 3.34 6.15
N LEU A 33 17.38 3.07 5.72
CA LEU A 33 17.08 2.60 4.38
C LEU A 33 17.41 3.66 3.32
N VAL A 34 17.09 4.92 3.60
CA VAL A 34 17.37 6.05 2.72
C VAL A 34 18.89 6.32 2.63
N GLU A 35 19.57 6.40 3.76
CA GLU A 35 21.02 6.70 3.83
C GLU A 35 21.88 5.60 3.21
N ARG A 36 21.40 4.35 3.21
CA ARG A 36 22.07 3.21 2.56
C ARG A 36 21.68 3.02 1.10
N ASP A 37 20.88 3.92 0.55
CA ASP A 37 20.37 3.85 -0.82
C ASP A 37 19.64 2.53 -1.14
N LEU A 38 18.81 2.05 -0.20
CA LEU A 38 18.06 0.79 -0.34
C LEU A 38 16.61 1.01 -0.77
N THR A 39 16.10 2.24 -0.79
CA THR A 39 14.71 2.52 -1.10
C THR A 39 14.54 3.87 -1.79
N ASP A 40 13.56 3.94 -2.68
CA ASP A 40 13.10 5.18 -3.33
C ASP A 40 11.73 5.60 -2.81
N HIS A 41 11.02 4.71 -2.11
CA HIS A 41 9.69 4.92 -1.57
C HIS A 41 9.46 4.04 -0.35
N ILE A 42 8.78 4.57 0.67
CA ILE A 42 8.38 3.81 1.86
C ILE A 42 6.87 3.77 1.97
N ASP A 43 6.31 2.54 2.08
CA ASP A 43 4.90 2.33 2.39
C ASP A 43 4.72 1.87 3.84
N LEU A 44 3.75 2.45 4.55
CA LEU A 44 3.44 2.10 5.93
C LEU A 44 2.22 1.16 5.99
N ASN A 45 2.42 -0.04 6.55
CA ASN A 45 1.38 -1.05 6.63
C ASN A 45 0.54 -0.90 7.90
N PHE A 46 -0.69 -0.42 7.72
CA PHE A 46 -1.74 -0.40 8.74
C PHE A 46 -2.97 -1.20 8.30
N GLY A 47 -2.79 -2.17 7.40
CA GLY A 47 -3.88 -3.00 6.88
C GLY A 47 -3.74 -4.50 7.17
N CYS A 48 -2.63 -4.96 7.77
CA CYS A 48 -2.44 -6.38 8.06
C CYS A 48 -3.40 -6.86 9.16
N PRO A 49 -4.31 -7.84 8.88
CA PRO A 49 -5.31 -8.29 9.85
C PRO A 49 -4.82 -9.48 10.71
N VAL A 50 -3.61 -9.99 10.45
CA VAL A 50 -3.11 -11.22 11.08
C VAL A 50 -2.99 -11.06 12.60
N PRO A 51 -3.53 -12.00 13.41
CA PRO A 51 -3.52 -11.92 14.89
C PRO A 51 -2.13 -11.72 15.49
N LYS A 52 -1.06 -12.26 14.88
CA LYS A 52 0.33 -12.07 15.33
C LYS A 52 0.75 -10.58 15.32
N VAL A 53 0.17 -9.78 14.43
CA VAL A 53 0.44 -8.34 14.28
C VAL A 53 -0.54 -7.53 15.10
N THR A 54 -1.85 -7.79 14.96
CA THR A 54 -2.92 -6.99 15.59
C THR A 54 -2.98 -7.14 17.10
N LYS A 55 -2.69 -8.33 17.66
CA LYS A 55 -2.59 -8.54 19.12
C LYS A 55 -1.50 -7.69 19.77
N LYS A 56 -0.50 -7.27 19.01
CA LYS A 56 0.55 -6.33 19.46
C LYS A 56 0.17 -4.86 19.22
N GLY A 57 -1.04 -4.61 18.71
CA GLY A 57 -1.56 -3.29 18.40
C GLY A 57 -1.02 -2.67 17.10
N GLY A 58 -0.45 -3.50 16.21
CA GLY A 58 0.03 -3.09 14.88
C GLY A 58 -0.95 -3.45 13.75
N GLY A 59 -0.55 -3.21 12.52
CA GLY A 59 -1.36 -3.48 11.34
C GLY A 59 -2.72 -2.80 11.38
N ALA A 60 -3.79 -3.54 11.07
CA ALA A 60 -5.16 -3.00 10.99
C ALA A 60 -5.74 -2.51 12.34
N ALA A 61 -5.14 -2.89 13.47
CA ALA A 61 -5.56 -2.41 14.78
C ALA A 61 -4.93 -1.06 15.17
N LEU A 62 -3.88 -0.61 14.48
CA LEU A 62 -3.14 0.57 14.88
C LEU A 62 -3.90 1.88 14.62
N PRO A 63 -4.65 2.07 13.52
CA PRO A 63 -5.44 3.29 13.28
C PRO A 63 -6.48 3.59 14.36
N TRP A 64 -6.92 2.58 15.12
CA TRP A 64 -7.79 2.77 16.29
C TRP A 64 -7.10 3.56 17.42
N LYS A 65 -5.78 3.49 17.50
CA LYS A 65 -4.94 4.26 18.44
C LYS A 65 -4.49 5.55 17.77
N ARG A 66 -5.38 6.51 17.62
CA ARG A 66 -5.22 7.73 16.80
C ARG A 66 -3.90 8.47 17.05
N ASP A 67 -3.55 8.69 18.33
CA ASP A 67 -2.31 9.40 18.68
C ASP A 67 -1.08 8.62 18.23
N LEU A 68 -1.03 7.31 18.50
CA LEU A 68 0.09 6.45 18.10
C LEU A 68 0.21 6.35 16.58
N PHE A 69 -0.92 6.30 15.86
CA PHE A 69 -0.93 6.32 14.40
C PHE A 69 -0.32 7.62 13.86
N SER A 70 -0.76 8.75 14.40
CA SER A 70 -0.26 10.07 14.01
C SER A 70 1.23 10.24 14.34
N ASP A 71 1.64 9.84 15.52
CA ASP A 71 3.06 9.89 15.94
C ASP A 71 3.94 9.05 15.02
N LEU A 72 3.47 7.86 14.64
CA LEU A 72 4.24 6.93 13.79
C LEU A 72 4.36 7.46 12.36
N VAL A 73 3.23 7.86 11.74
CA VAL A 73 3.24 8.43 10.39
C VAL A 73 4.11 9.68 10.35
N GLY A 74 3.90 10.62 11.28
CA GLY A 74 4.67 11.87 11.34
C GLY A 74 6.15 11.64 11.58
N ALA A 75 6.53 10.66 12.42
CA ALA A 75 7.94 10.34 12.66
C ALA A 75 8.63 9.78 11.41
N VAL A 76 7.95 8.90 10.65
CA VAL A 76 8.53 8.32 9.42
C VAL A 76 8.60 9.36 8.32
N VAL A 77 7.55 10.17 8.10
CA VAL A 77 7.55 11.24 7.09
C VAL A 77 8.70 12.21 7.34
N ARG A 78 8.86 12.71 8.58
CA ARG A 78 9.99 13.60 8.91
C ARG A 78 11.34 12.93 8.67
N ALA A 79 11.50 11.67 9.08
CA ALA A 79 12.74 10.92 8.90
C ALA A 79 13.11 10.74 7.42
N CYS A 80 12.11 10.46 6.57
CA CYS A 80 12.30 10.36 5.12
C CYS A 80 12.67 11.70 4.49
N ASN A 81 12.00 12.79 4.88
CA ASN A 81 12.31 14.13 4.39
C ASN A 81 13.74 14.54 4.76
N GLU A 82 14.12 14.44 6.03
CA GLU A 82 15.46 14.78 6.51
C GLU A 82 16.58 13.92 5.88
N ALA A 83 16.34 12.60 5.74
CA ALA A 83 17.33 11.72 5.14
C ALA A 83 17.37 11.91 3.61
N GLY A 84 16.23 12.17 2.97
CA GLY A 84 16.12 12.48 1.55
C GLY A 84 16.84 13.79 1.19
N GLU A 85 16.65 14.85 1.98
CA GLU A 85 17.39 16.11 1.81
C GLU A 85 18.90 15.90 1.86
N ARG A 86 19.39 15.11 2.84
CA ARG A 86 20.83 14.77 2.91
C ARG A 86 21.33 13.94 1.73
N ALA A 87 20.44 13.10 1.16
CA ALA A 87 20.75 12.28 0.00
C ALA A 87 20.51 12.99 -1.34
N GLY A 88 19.98 14.22 -1.35
CA GLY A 88 19.68 15.00 -2.55
C GLY A 88 18.52 14.44 -3.36
N ARG A 89 17.55 13.74 -2.74
CA ARG A 89 16.39 13.12 -3.41
C ARG A 89 15.16 13.12 -2.52
N GLU A 90 13.99 13.15 -3.13
CA GLU A 90 12.71 13.00 -2.43
C GLU A 90 12.41 11.53 -2.16
N ILE A 91 11.94 11.22 -0.96
CA ILE A 91 11.51 9.87 -0.56
C ILE A 91 10.04 9.95 -0.13
N PRO A 92 9.09 9.70 -1.02
CA PRO A 92 7.68 9.72 -0.67
C PRO A 92 7.34 8.62 0.35
N VAL A 93 6.43 8.95 1.26
CA VAL A 93 5.88 7.98 2.23
C VAL A 93 4.39 7.81 1.92
N THR A 94 3.96 6.57 1.70
CA THR A 94 2.55 6.24 1.53
C THR A 94 2.02 5.44 2.72
N VAL A 95 0.70 5.40 2.83
CA VAL A 95 0.03 4.72 3.93
C VAL A 95 -1.00 3.75 3.38
N LYS A 96 -0.95 2.47 3.80
CA LYS A 96 -1.96 1.48 3.44
C LYS A 96 -2.77 1.06 4.65
N ILE A 97 -4.11 1.27 4.57
CA ILE A 97 -5.08 1.01 5.63
C ILE A 97 -6.19 0.04 5.21
N ARG A 98 -7.06 -0.31 6.16
CA ARG A 98 -8.38 -0.93 5.95
C ARG A 98 -9.48 0.04 6.39
N ILE A 99 -10.76 -0.30 6.10
CA ILE A 99 -11.93 0.49 6.52
C ILE A 99 -11.94 0.69 8.05
N GLY A 100 -11.60 -0.34 8.79
CA GLY A 100 -11.58 -0.33 10.24
C GLY A 100 -11.40 -1.74 10.80
N ILE A 101 -11.80 -1.94 12.05
CA ILE A 101 -11.79 -3.24 12.73
C ILE A 101 -13.01 -4.06 12.28
N ASP A 102 -14.18 -3.47 12.36
CA ASP A 102 -15.48 -4.01 11.95
C ASP A 102 -16.41 -2.86 11.51
N SER A 103 -17.69 -3.13 11.29
CA SER A 103 -18.68 -2.14 10.83
C SER A 103 -19.04 -1.08 11.88
N GLU A 104 -18.76 -1.33 13.16
CA GLU A 104 -19.03 -0.37 14.24
C GLU A 104 -17.79 0.45 14.62
N HIS A 105 -16.61 -0.02 14.22
CA HIS A 105 -15.31 0.58 14.55
C HIS A 105 -14.51 0.90 13.28
N GLU A 106 -15.07 1.81 12.50
CA GLU A 106 -14.40 2.35 11.32
C GLU A 106 -13.33 3.36 11.72
N THR A 107 -12.20 3.31 11.02
CA THR A 107 -11.04 4.18 11.30
C THR A 107 -10.51 4.87 10.04
N ALA A 108 -10.97 4.46 8.86
CA ALA A 108 -10.39 4.90 7.60
C ALA A 108 -10.39 6.42 7.41
N THR A 109 -11.52 7.08 7.71
CA THR A 109 -11.65 8.53 7.52
C THR A 109 -10.65 9.33 8.36
N ASP A 110 -10.62 9.06 9.67
CA ASP A 110 -9.73 9.77 10.59
C ASP A 110 -8.25 9.48 10.29
N ALA A 111 -7.92 8.22 9.98
CA ALA A 111 -6.58 7.81 9.62
C ALA A 111 -6.12 8.46 8.31
N ALA A 112 -6.99 8.53 7.30
CA ALA A 112 -6.69 9.12 6.01
C ALA A 112 -6.43 10.62 6.11
N LEU A 113 -7.30 11.37 6.79
CA LEU A 113 -7.13 12.80 7.03
C LEU A 113 -5.87 13.09 7.85
N SER A 114 -5.60 12.26 8.87
CA SER A 114 -4.38 12.40 9.68
C SER A 114 -3.12 12.14 8.83
N ALA A 115 -3.11 11.09 8.00
CA ALA A 115 -1.99 10.76 7.13
C ALA A 115 -1.71 11.90 6.13
N GLN A 116 -2.75 12.43 5.47
CA GLN A 116 -2.62 13.59 4.57
C GLN A 116 -2.03 14.80 5.29
N LYS A 117 -2.58 15.16 6.45
CA LYS A 117 -2.11 16.30 7.26
C LYS A 117 -0.65 16.15 7.68
N LEU A 118 -0.17 14.91 7.88
CA LEU A 118 1.19 14.61 8.29
C LEU A 118 2.18 14.47 7.11
N GLY A 119 1.71 14.67 5.88
CA GLY A 119 2.53 14.68 4.69
C GLY A 119 2.70 13.32 4.01
N ALA A 120 1.78 12.39 4.21
CA ALA A 120 1.74 11.19 3.37
C ALA A 120 1.51 11.58 1.89
N ALA A 121 2.30 11.00 0.99
CA ALA A 121 2.25 11.29 -0.44
C ALA A 121 1.06 10.63 -1.15
N ALA A 122 0.53 9.54 -0.61
CA ALA A 122 -0.67 8.87 -1.10
C ALA A 122 -1.25 7.92 -0.03
N LEU A 123 -2.50 7.51 -0.25
CA LEU A 123 -3.19 6.55 0.60
C LEU A 123 -3.67 5.35 -0.23
N THR A 124 -3.51 4.14 0.30
CA THR A 124 -4.14 2.94 -0.25
C THR A 124 -5.20 2.42 0.72
N LEU A 125 -6.44 2.26 0.24
CA LEU A 125 -7.51 1.64 1.01
C LEU A 125 -7.75 0.19 0.55
N HIS A 126 -7.54 -0.79 1.44
CA HIS A 126 -8.17 -2.09 1.26
C HIS A 126 -9.62 -1.99 1.75
N ALA A 127 -10.56 -2.08 0.82
CA ALA A 127 -11.98 -1.83 1.04
C ALA A 127 -12.69 -2.98 1.79
N ARG A 128 -12.09 -3.45 2.88
CA ARG A 128 -12.61 -4.42 3.86
C ARG A 128 -12.20 -4.03 5.27
N THR A 129 -12.98 -4.44 6.24
CA THR A 129 -12.59 -4.34 7.65
C THR A 129 -11.54 -5.40 8.03
N GLN A 130 -10.92 -5.26 9.21
CA GLN A 130 -10.01 -6.27 9.75
C GLN A 130 -10.72 -7.62 9.92
N ASN A 131 -11.93 -7.62 10.50
CA ASN A 131 -12.69 -8.82 10.81
C ASN A 131 -13.19 -9.57 9.58
N GLN A 132 -13.42 -8.87 8.48
CA GLN A 132 -13.74 -9.52 7.20
C GLN A 132 -12.57 -10.33 6.64
N HIS A 133 -11.34 -10.02 7.01
CA HIS A 133 -10.15 -10.61 6.35
C HIS A 133 -10.24 -10.52 4.83
N TYR A 134 -10.76 -11.57 4.20
CA TYR A 134 -10.99 -11.68 2.75
C TYR A 134 -12.41 -12.16 2.42
N ALA A 135 -13.28 -12.32 3.42
CA ALA A 135 -14.65 -12.75 3.23
C ALA A 135 -15.54 -11.64 2.65
N GLY A 136 -16.62 -12.04 2.01
CA GLY A 136 -17.55 -11.13 1.37
C GLY A 136 -16.93 -10.36 0.20
N GLN A 137 -17.54 -9.25 -0.17
CA GLN A 137 -17.07 -8.35 -1.23
C GLN A 137 -16.34 -7.15 -0.63
N ALA A 138 -15.40 -6.59 -1.37
CA ALA A 138 -14.77 -5.31 -1.03
C ALA A 138 -15.77 -4.17 -1.26
N HIS A 139 -15.87 -3.26 -0.30
CA HIS A 139 -16.79 -2.12 -0.33
C HIS A 139 -16.14 -0.96 -1.09
N TRP A 140 -16.17 -1.01 -2.41
CA TRP A 140 -15.51 0.00 -3.26
C TRP A 140 -16.03 1.42 -3.05
N ASP A 141 -17.28 1.58 -2.59
CA ASP A 141 -17.85 2.89 -2.28
C ASP A 141 -17.05 3.63 -1.19
N GLU A 142 -16.37 2.89 -0.30
CA GLU A 142 -15.46 3.48 0.67
C GLU A 142 -14.19 4.06 0.04
N ILE A 143 -13.73 3.49 -1.09
CA ILE A 143 -12.63 4.05 -1.87
C ILE A 143 -13.07 5.38 -2.49
N ALA A 144 -14.25 5.41 -3.12
CA ALA A 144 -14.83 6.63 -3.69
C ALA A 144 -14.97 7.72 -2.62
N ARG A 145 -15.51 7.37 -1.44
CA ARG A 145 -15.66 8.30 -0.31
C ARG A 145 -14.34 8.91 0.14
N LEU A 146 -13.27 8.12 0.22
CA LEU A 146 -11.95 8.66 0.55
C LEU A 146 -11.34 9.48 -0.58
N LYS A 147 -11.61 9.12 -1.83
CA LYS A 147 -11.16 9.89 -3.00
C LYS A 147 -11.78 11.29 -3.02
N ASP A 148 -13.06 11.41 -2.67
CA ASP A 148 -13.75 12.70 -2.59
C ASP A 148 -13.28 13.55 -1.40
N LEU A 149 -12.73 12.92 -0.37
CA LEU A 149 -12.34 13.57 0.88
C LEU A 149 -10.89 14.07 0.88
N LEU A 150 -10.00 13.43 0.12
CA LEU A 150 -8.56 13.65 0.19
C LEU A 150 -8.05 14.41 -1.03
N ASP A 151 -7.08 15.30 -0.79
CA ASP A 151 -6.35 16.02 -1.84
C ASP A 151 -5.16 15.20 -2.39
N ILE A 152 -4.68 14.22 -1.62
CA ILE A 152 -3.61 13.31 -2.05
C ILE A 152 -4.16 12.14 -2.86
N PRO A 153 -3.34 11.50 -3.73
CA PRO A 153 -3.75 10.34 -4.48
C PRO A 153 -4.28 9.20 -3.60
N VAL A 154 -5.39 8.58 -4.04
CA VAL A 154 -6.01 7.43 -3.39
C VAL A 154 -5.91 6.20 -4.30
N PHE A 155 -5.35 5.12 -3.79
CA PHE A 155 -5.27 3.84 -4.47
C PHE A 155 -6.31 2.87 -3.94
N GLY A 156 -7.08 2.26 -4.85
CA GLY A 156 -8.07 1.25 -4.51
C GLY A 156 -7.46 -0.14 -4.38
N ASN A 157 -7.92 -0.91 -3.40
CA ASN A 157 -7.52 -2.31 -3.21
C ASN A 157 -8.69 -3.17 -2.73
N GLY A 158 -8.82 -4.37 -3.30
CA GLY A 158 -9.80 -5.40 -2.95
C GLY A 158 -10.55 -5.91 -4.17
N ASP A 159 -10.58 -7.24 -4.32
CA ASP A 159 -11.30 -7.97 -5.37
C ASP A 159 -10.93 -7.59 -6.82
N VAL A 160 -9.66 -7.32 -7.05
CA VAL A 160 -9.09 -7.15 -8.38
C VAL A 160 -8.37 -8.45 -8.74
N PHE A 161 -8.98 -9.26 -9.60
CA PHE A 161 -8.47 -10.54 -10.08
C PHE A 161 -8.18 -10.53 -11.58
N GLU A 162 -8.81 -9.62 -12.33
CA GLU A 162 -8.64 -9.44 -13.76
C GLU A 162 -8.48 -7.96 -14.13
N ALA A 163 -8.04 -7.69 -15.35
CA ALA A 163 -7.92 -6.32 -15.83
C ALA A 163 -9.26 -5.57 -15.84
N ALA A 164 -10.35 -6.27 -16.14
CA ALA A 164 -11.70 -5.70 -16.10
C ALA A 164 -12.10 -5.20 -14.71
N ASP A 165 -11.71 -5.92 -13.64
CA ASP A 165 -11.99 -5.49 -12.27
C ASP A 165 -11.25 -4.19 -11.93
N ALA A 166 -10.00 -4.06 -12.39
CA ALA A 166 -9.21 -2.86 -12.19
C ALA A 166 -9.84 -1.63 -12.88
N LEU A 167 -10.28 -1.79 -14.13
CA LEU A 167 -10.96 -0.73 -14.86
C LEU A 167 -12.30 -0.35 -14.22
N ALA A 168 -13.09 -1.35 -13.81
CA ALA A 168 -14.35 -1.13 -13.11
C ALA A 168 -14.14 -0.39 -11.76
N MET A 169 -13.07 -0.70 -11.02
CA MET A 169 -12.73 0.02 -9.79
C MET A 169 -12.38 1.48 -10.09
N LEU A 170 -11.53 1.76 -11.08
CA LEU A 170 -11.19 3.13 -11.48
C LEU A 170 -12.44 3.93 -11.88
N GLU A 171 -13.31 3.34 -12.72
CA GLU A 171 -14.53 3.98 -13.20
C GLU A 171 -15.52 4.26 -12.06
N ARG A 172 -15.74 3.29 -11.17
CA ARG A 172 -16.72 3.40 -10.09
C ARG A 172 -16.28 4.29 -8.95
N THR A 173 -14.98 4.36 -8.67
CA THR A 173 -14.47 5.02 -7.46
C THR A 173 -13.73 6.32 -7.74
N GLY A 174 -13.32 6.57 -8.99
CA GLY A 174 -12.49 7.70 -9.35
C GLY A 174 -11.08 7.67 -8.71
N CYS A 175 -10.66 6.55 -8.13
CA CYS A 175 -9.35 6.44 -7.49
C CYS A 175 -8.20 6.63 -8.51
N ASP A 176 -7.05 7.08 -8.04
CA ASP A 176 -5.91 7.46 -8.89
C ASP A 176 -5.06 6.26 -9.34
N GLY A 177 -5.28 5.10 -8.73
CA GLY A 177 -4.57 3.89 -9.08
C GLY A 177 -5.08 2.65 -8.34
N ILE A 178 -4.50 1.51 -8.69
CA ILE A 178 -4.95 0.20 -8.21
C ILE A 178 -3.80 -0.53 -7.53
N SER A 179 -4.09 -1.07 -6.34
CA SER A 179 -3.20 -2.01 -5.65
C SER A 179 -3.77 -3.42 -5.76
N VAL A 180 -3.03 -4.33 -6.39
CA VAL A 180 -3.43 -5.72 -6.57
C VAL A 180 -2.79 -6.60 -5.51
N GLY A 181 -3.61 -7.41 -4.82
CA GLY A 181 -3.15 -8.38 -3.84
C GLY A 181 -3.24 -9.81 -4.37
N ARG A 182 -4.27 -10.54 -3.93
CA ARG A 182 -4.49 -11.97 -4.28
C ARG A 182 -4.56 -12.23 -5.78
N GLY A 183 -5.05 -11.28 -6.57
CA GLY A 183 -5.10 -11.42 -8.04
C GLY A 183 -3.73 -11.56 -8.71
N ALA A 184 -2.65 -11.12 -8.06
CA ALA A 184 -1.29 -11.28 -8.55
C ALA A 184 -0.61 -12.58 -8.08
N GLN A 185 -1.19 -13.29 -7.10
CA GLN A 185 -0.64 -14.56 -6.61
C GLN A 185 -0.68 -15.63 -7.70
N GLY A 186 0.48 -16.14 -8.09
CA GLY A 186 0.62 -17.07 -9.22
C GLY A 186 0.30 -16.50 -10.60
N ARG A 187 0.05 -15.18 -10.68
CA ARG A 187 -0.29 -14.46 -11.92
C ARG A 187 0.33 -13.06 -11.96
N PRO A 188 1.67 -12.92 -11.88
CA PRO A 188 2.31 -11.62 -11.84
C PRO A 188 2.10 -10.79 -13.11
N TRP A 189 1.78 -11.40 -14.24
CA TRP A 189 1.46 -10.72 -15.52
C TRP A 189 0.13 -9.96 -15.50
N ILE A 190 -0.69 -10.07 -14.44
CA ILE A 190 -1.91 -9.28 -14.30
C ILE A 190 -1.65 -7.77 -14.44
N PHE A 191 -0.49 -7.27 -13.99
CA PHE A 191 -0.14 -5.86 -14.13
C PHE A 191 0.02 -5.45 -15.60
N ARG A 192 0.63 -6.30 -16.43
CA ARG A 192 0.72 -6.11 -17.87
C ARG A 192 -0.67 -6.05 -18.50
N ASP A 193 -1.56 -6.96 -18.09
CA ASP A 193 -2.92 -7.05 -18.61
C ASP A 193 -3.74 -5.81 -18.24
N ILE A 194 -3.61 -5.32 -16.99
CA ILE A 194 -4.25 -4.08 -16.53
C ILE A 194 -3.76 -2.88 -17.33
N VAL A 195 -2.45 -2.74 -17.51
CA VAL A 195 -1.86 -1.63 -18.27
C VAL A 195 -2.33 -1.65 -19.73
N ALA A 196 -2.35 -2.82 -20.37
CA ALA A 196 -2.84 -2.95 -21.73
C ALA A 196 -4.31 -2.53 -21.85
N ALA A 197 -5.17 -3.00 -20.94
CA ALA A 197 -6.58 -2.65 -20.92
C ALA A 197 -6.82 -1.17 -20.63
N TYR A 198 -6.06 -0.59 -19.69
CA TYR A 198 -6.16 0.84 -19.34
C TYR A 198 -5.87 1.77 -20.51
N HIS A 199 -4.92 1.40 -21.37
CA HIS A 199 -4.60 2.14 -22.59
C HIS A 199 -5.47 1.75 -23.80
N GLY A 200 -6.54 0.97 -23.62
CA GLY A 200 -7.43 0.55 -24.70
C GLY A 200 -6.79 -0.46 -25.68
N GLY A 201 -5.68 -1.07 -25.28
CA GLY A 201 -5.02 -2.09 -26.08
C GLY A 201 -5.59 -3.49 -25.89
N THR A 202 -5.18 -4.41 -26.75
CA THR A 202 -5.55 -5.82 -26.61
C THR A 202 -4.74 -6.46 -25.47
N ILE A 203 -5.44 -7.14 -24.56
CA ILE A 203 -4.77 -7.93 -23.51
C ILE A 203 -3.99 -9.06 -24.18
N PRO A 204 -2.67 -9.16 -23.96
CA PRO A 204 -1.86 -10.23 -24.54
C PRO A 204 -2.35 -11.61 -24.08
N PRO A 205 -2.15 -12.67 -24.89
CA PRO A 205 -2.47 -14.02 -24.45
C PRO A 205 -1.68 -14.37 -23.17
N GLY A 206 -2.23 -15.31 -22.40
CA GLY A 206 -1.57 -15.81 -21.20
C GLY A 206 -0.15 -16.33 -21.52
N PRO A 207 0.75 -16.31 -20.53
CA PRO A 207 2.12 -16.77 -20.77
C PRO A 207 2.16 -18.26 -21.11
N SER A 208 3.09 -18.64 -21.96
CA SER A 208 3.42 -20.04 -22.21
C SER A 208 4.02 -20.70 -20.96
N LEU A 209 4.03 -22.02 -20.91
CA LEU A 209 4.67 -22.77 -19.79
C LEU A 209 6.15 -22.39 -19.62
N ALA A 210 6.86 -22.15 -20.72
CA ALA A 210 8.27 -21.75 -20.69
C ALA A 210 8.47 -20.37 -20.03
N GLU A 211 7.58 -19.40 -20.33
CA GLU A 211 7.59 -18.09 -19.68
C GLU A 211 7.25 -18.17 -18.20
N VAL A 212 6.29 -19.02 -17.81
CA VAL A 212 5.96 -19.26 -16.39
C VAL A 212 7.16 -19.84 -15.65
N VAL A 213 7.84 -20.85 -16.21
CA VAL A 213 9.05 -21.43 -15.63
C VAL A 213 10.13 -20.37 -15.47
N SER A 214 10.38 -19.54 -16.48
CA SER A 214 11.37 -18.45 -16.40
C SER A 214 11.06 -17.42 -15.29
N VAL A 215 9.78 -17.20 -14.96
CA VAL A 215 9.40 -16.31 -13.84
C VAL A 215 9.66 -16.98 -12.48
N ILE A 216 9.50 -18.30 -12.39
CA ILE A 216 9.72 -19.06 -11.13
C ILE A 216 11.22 -19.21 -10.82
N GLU A 217 12.08 -19.26 -11.83
CA GLU A 217 13.54 -19.44 -11.69
C GLU A 217 14.28 -18.12 -11.37
N ARG A 218 13.60 -16.99 -11.39
CA ARG A 218 14.14 -15.67 -10.99
C ARG A 218 13.95 -15.40 -9.50
#